data_5e9a2c394c0cadd971084eda53362415
#
_entry.id   5e9a2c394c0cadd971084eda53362415
#
_cell.length_a   1.000
_cell.length_b   1.000
_cell.length_c   1.000
_cell.angle_alpha   90.00
_cell.angle_beta   90.00
_cell.angle_gamma   90.00
#
_symmetry.space_group_name_H-M   'P 1'
#
loop_
_entity.id
_entity.type
_entity.pdbx_description
1 polymer ?
#
loop_
_entity_poly.entity_id
_entity_poly.type
_entity_poly.pdbx_seq_one_letter_code
_entity_poly.pdbx_strand_id
1 'polypeptide(L)'
;MKHTKITFLGSGAWGTALASILSSNPSRQIVLWGKSPAEIEDISFRHENSKYFPGKKLADNIEATLSLEDALTNTDLLVLALPSGAVSSVLPEVAKLLKTKPLMVSLTKGFDEKTGLGLSSLIREIMGDSI
;
A
#
# COMPACT_ATOMS: atom_id res chain seq x y z
N MET A 1 13.31 -0.13 -20.77
CA MET A 1 12.35 -1.07 -20.15
C MET A 1 11.55 -0.37 -19.08
N LYS A 2 10.22 -0.45 -19.14
CA LYS A 2 9.36 0.20 -18.17
C LYS A 2 9.35 -0.56 -16.85
N HIS A 3 9.60 0.15 -15.74
CA HIS A 3 9.45 -0.42 -14.41
C HIS A 3 7.97 -0.44 -14.03
N THR A 4 7.52 -1.55 -13.47
CA THR A 4 6.17 -1.64 -12.89
C THR A 4 6.23 -1.09 -11.47
N LYS A 5 5.41 -0.08 -11.20
CA LYS A 5 5.31 0.47 -9.85
C LYS A 5 4.14 -0.16 -9.11
N ILE A 6 4.45 -0.78 -7.98
CA ILE A 6 3.49 -1.41 -7.09
C ILE A 6 3.46 -0.62 -5.78
N THR A 7 2.31 -0.06 -5.46
CA THR A 7 2.13 0.73 -4.25
C THR A 7 1.26 -0.03 -3.26
N PHE A 8 1.76 -0.18 -2.04
CA PHE A 8 1.03 -0.78 -0.94
C PHE A 8 0.48 0.31 -0.04
N LEU A 9 -0.81 0.31 0.16
CA LEU A 9 -1.44 1.15 1.18
C LEU A 9 -1.43 0.36 2.48
N GLY A 10 -0.43 0.64 3.30
CA GLY A 10 -0.16 -0.06 4.55
C GLY A 10 1.24 -0.66 4.57
N SER A 11 1.94 -0.45 5.68
CA SER A 11 3.32 -0.91 5.89
C SER A 11 3.42 -1.96 7.00
N GLY A 12 2.31 -2.62 7.32
CA GLY A 12 2.25 -3.67 8.33
C GLY A 12 2.83 -5.00 7.86
N ALA A 13 2.56 -6.06 8.62
CA ALA A 13 3.15 -7.38 8.37
C ALA A 13 2.81 -7.94 7.00
N TRP A 14 1.53 -7.96 6.62
CA TRP A 14 1.10 -8.53 5.34
C TRP A 14 1.60 -7.74 4.15
N GLY A 15 1.53 -6.40 4.22
CA GLY A 15 2.03 -5.55 3.15
C GLY A 15 3.52 -5.74 2.93
N THR A 16 4.29 -5.74 4.01
CA THR A 16 5.74 -5.93 3.95
C THR A 16 6.12 -7.32 3.46
N ALA A 17 5.41 -8.37 3.91
CA ALA A 17 5.68 -9.74 3.46
C ALA A 17 5.46 -9.90 1.96
N LEU A 18 4.33 -9.42 1.43
CA LEU A 18 4.05 -9.51 0.00
C LEU A 18 5.01 -8.63 -0.81
N ALA A 19 5.33 -7.44 -0.31
CA ALA A 19 6.32 -6.57 -0.94
C ALA A 19 7.68 -7.28 -1.07
N SER A 20 8.09 -7.99 -0.04
CA SER A 20 9.34 -8.76 -0.07
C SER A 20 9.33 -9.83 -1.15
N ILE A 21 8.22 -10.55 -1.30
CA ILE A 21 8.07 -11.56 -2.34
C ILE A 21 8.15 -10.92 -3.73
N LEU A 22 7.43 -9.83 -3.94
CA LEU A 22 7.38 -9.16 -5.25
C LEU A 22 8.69 -8.46 -5.61
N SER A 23 9.49 -8.09 -4.63
CA SER A 23 10.76 -7.40 -4.84
C SER A 23 11.85 -8.28 -5.44
N SER A 24 11.63 -9.59 -5.53
CA SER A 24 12.58 -10.51 -6.16
C SER A 24 12.82 -10.19 -7.64
N ASN A 25 11.87 -9.51 -8.29
CA ASN A 25 12.07 -9.01 -9.65
C ASN A 25 12.53 -7.55 -9.58
N PRO A 26 13.80 -7.25 -9.94
CA PRO A 26 14.34 -5.88 -9.79
C PRO A 26 13.70 -4.84 -10.73
N SER A 27 12.95 -5.27 -11.74
CA SER A 27 12.22 -4.33 -12.60
C SER A 27 10.94 -3.79 -11.96
N ARG A 28 10.61 -4.27 -10.76
CA ARG A 28 9.49 -3.75 -9.98
C ARG A 28 9.98 -2.68 -9.01
N GLN A 29 9.32 -1.52 -9.02
CA GLN A 29 9.50 -0.51 -7.99
C GLN A 29 8.38 -0.70 -6.98
N ILE A 30 8.72 -0.88 -5.72
CA ILE A 30 7.74 -1.16 -4.66
C ILE A 30 7.77 -0.03 -3.66
N VAL A 31 6.60 0.53 -3.39
CA VAL A 31 6.43 1.62 -2.43
C VAL A 31 5.45 1.21 -1.36
N LEU A 32 5.86 1.31 -0.11
CA LEU A 32 5.01 1.08 1.05
C LEU A 32 4.60 2.44 1.62
N TRP A 33 3.31 2.68 1.70
CA TRP A 33 2.78 3.87 2.37
C TRP A 33 2.24 3.51 3.74
N GLY A 34 2.58 4.31 4.74
CA GLY A 34 2.07 4.15 6.10
C GLY A 34 2.04 5.47 6.84
N LYS A 35 1.45 5.46 8.02
CA LYS A 35 1.28 6.66 8.85
C LYS A 35 2.26 6.75 10.00
N SER A 36 3.04 5.71 10.27
CA SER A 36 4.02 5.70 11.36
C SER A 36 5.36 6.24 10.89
N PRO A 37 5.80 7.43 11.33
CA PRO A 37 7.11 7.94 10.94
C PRO A 37 8.26 7.00 11.30
N ALA A 38 8.21 6.36 12.46
CA ALA A 38 9.25 5.42 12.89
C ALA A 38 9.35 4.21 11.97
N GLU A 39 8.21 3.66 11.56
CA GLU A 39 8.15 2.49 10.67
C GLU A 39 8.64 2.84 9.27
N ILE A 40 8.21 3.98 8.74
CA ILE A 40 8.64 4.45 7.42
C ILE A 40 10.14 4.76 7.38
N GLU A 41 10.66 5.38 8.42
CA GLU A 41 12.09 5.66 8.54
C GLU A 41 12.91 4.36 8.60
N ASP A 42 12.45 3.39 9.36
CA ASP A 42 13.09 2.08 9.48
C ASP A 42 13.22 1.41 8.10
N ILE A 43 12.12 1.37 7.33
CA ILE A 43 12.11 0.78 6.00
C ILE A 43 12.99 1.58 5.03
N SER A 44 12.87 2.91 5.04
CA SER A 44 13.57 3.78 4.07
C SER A 44 15.07 3.82 4.28
N PHE A 45 15.54 3.88 5.53
CA PHE A 45 16.95 4.09 5.83
C PHE A 45 17.67 2.80 6.25
N ARG A 46 17.02 1.92 6.97
CA ARG A 46 17.64 0.67 7.44
C ARG A 46 17.30 -0.53 6.57
N HIS A 47 16.34 -0.39 5.67
CA HIS A 47 15.81 -1.49 4.85
C HIS A 47 15.33 -2.66 5.70
N GLU A 48 14.65 -2.32 6.80
CA GLU A 48 14.05 -3.30 7.71
C GLU A 48 12.66 -2.84 8.13
N ASN A 49 11.79 -3.79 8.44
CA ASN A 49 10.58 -3.52 9.19
C ASN A 49 10.69 -4.28 10.51
N SER A 50 11.44 -3.70 11.42
CA SER A 50 11.89 -4.34 12.67
C SER A 50 10.75 -4.76 13.59
N LYS A 51 9.63 -4.04 13.54
CA LYS A 51 8.45 -4.34 14.35
C LYS A 51 7.86 -5.72 14.01
N TYR A 52 7.84 -6.07 12.71
CA TYR A 52 7.22 -7.30 12.23
C TYR A 52 8.23 -8.37 11.82
N PHE A 53 9.36 -7.98 11.30
CA PHE A 53 10.39 -8.89 10.77
C PHE A 53 11.78 -8.45 11.21
N PRO A 54 12.08 -8.54 12.52
CA PRO A 54 13.37 -8.08 13.05
C PRO A 54 14.54 -8.85 12.43
N GLY A 55 15.59 -8.12 12.11
CA GLY A 55 16.82 -8.69 11.55
C GLY A 55 16.77 -9.07 10.09
N LYS A 56 15.62 -8.88 9.41
CA LYS A 56 15.48 -9.25 8.00
C LYS A 56 15.62 -8.02 7.11
N LYS A 57 16.61 -8.02 6.22
CA LYS A 57 16.80 -6.94 5.26
C LYS A 57 15.78 -7.00 4.13
N LEU A 58 15.22 -5.84 3.80
CA LEU A 58 14.36 -5.67 2.64
C LEU A 58 15.21 -5.31 1.41
N ALA A 59 14.71 -5.67 0.24
CA ALA A 59 15.43 -5.41 -1.02
C ALA A 59 15.52 -3.90 -1.32
N ASP A 60 16.52 -3.51 -2.11
CA ASP A 60 16.77 -2.11 -2.45
C ASP A 60 15.67 -1.47 -3.30
N ASN A 61 14.87 -2.26 -4.01
CA ASN A 61 13.74 -1.76 -4.80
C ASN A 61 12.46 -1.56 -3.99
N ILE A 62 12.52 -1.71 -2.67
CA ILE A 62 11.44 -1.38 -1.73
C ILE A 62 11.74 -0.02 -1.11
N GLU A 63 10.80 0.90 -1.26
CA GLU A 63 10.84 2.23 -0.66
C GLU A 63 9.63 2.39 0.26
N ALA A 64 9.68 3.37 1.16
CA ALA A 64 8.55 3.69 2.01
C ALA A 64 8.38 5.20 2.12
N THR A 65 7.14 5.64 2.27
CA THR A 65 6.83 7.07 2.36
C THR A 65 5.61 7.32 3.25
N LEU A 66 5.60 8.48 3.90
CA LEU A 66 4.43 9.01 4.60
C LEU A 66 3.52 9.79 3.66
N SER A 67 4.02 10.17 2.47
CA SER A 67 3.27 10.96 1.50
C SER A 67 2.41 10.07 0.62
N LEU A 68 1.10 10.17 0.77
CA LEU A 68 0.15 9.43 -0.06
C LEU A 68 0.25 9.86 -1.53
N GLU A 69 0.46 11.14 -1.79
CA GLU A 69 0.63 11.66 -3.13
C GLU A 69 1.84 11.04 -3.84
N ASP A 70 2.98 11.00 -3.16
CA ASP A 70 4.19 10.39 -3.71
C ASP A 70 4.01 8.89 -3.96
N ALA A 71 3.34 8.22 -3.03
CA ALA A 71 3.07 6.79 -3.16
C ALA A 71 2.22 6.48 -4.38
N LEU A 72 1.23 7.32 -4.67
CA LEU A 72 0.25 7.09 -5.74
C LEU A 72 0.72 7.55 -7.12
N THR A 73 1.76 8.36 -7.21
CA THR A 73 2.23 8.90 -8.49
C THR A 73 2.69 7.75 -9.41
N ASN A 74 2.10 7.68 -10.61
CA ASN A 74 2.43 6.67 -11.63
C ASN A 74 2.32 5.21 -11.16
N THR A 75 1.38 4.93 -10.26
CA THR A 75 1.14 3.57 -9.75
C THR A 75 0.47 2.71 -10.81
N ASP A 76 1.01 1.53 -11.05
CA ASP A 76 0.45 0.54 -11.97
C ASP A 76 -0.45 -0.47 -11.24
N LEU A 77 -0.03 -0.89 -10.05
CA LEU A 77 -0.78 -1.80 -9.20
C LEU A 77 -0.89 -1.21 -7.80
N LEU A 78 -2.11 -1.14 -7.29
CA LEU A 78 -2.39 -0.63 -5.96
C LEU A 78 -2.85 -1.77 -5.07
N VAL A 79 -2.12 -2.04 -3.99
CA VAL A 79 -2.44 -3.11 -3.05
C VAL A 79 -2.95 -2.51 -1.75
N LEU A 80 -4.18 -2.84 -1.39
CA LEU A 80 -4.78 -2.39 -0.15
C LEU A 80 -4.43 -3.38 0.97
N ALA A 81 -3.61 -2.93 1.91
CA ALA A 81 -3.14 -3.74 3.04
C ALA A 81 -3.34 -3.02 4.38
N LEU A 82 -4.37 -2.19 4.45
CA LEU A 82 -4.75 -1.46 5.65
C LEU A 82 -5.64 -2.31 6.56
N PRO A 83 -5.64 -2.04 7.88
CA PRO A 83 -6.70 -2.58 8.74
C PRO A 83 -8.07 -2.15 8.23
N SER A 84 -9.08 -3.01 8.37
CA SER A 84 -10.43 -2.73 7.85
C SER A 84 -11.01 -1.40 8.33
N GLY A 85 -10.75 -1.04 9.59
CA GLY A 85 -11.22 0.24 10.15
C GLY A 85 -10.58 1.49 9.55
N ALA A 86 -9.45 1.35 8.85
CA ALA A 86 -8.76 2.48 8.22
C ALA A 86 -9.19 2.71 6.77
N VAL A 87 -9.86 1.74 6.14
CA VAL A 87 -10.21 1.80 4.72
C VAL A 87 -11.09 2.99 4.39
N SER A 88 -12.15 3.20 5.16
CA SER A 88 -13.11 4.28 4.91
C SER A 88 -12.51 5.68 5.09
N SER A 89 -11.44 5.83 5.87
CA SER A 89 -10.78 7.12 6.07
C SER A 89 -9.69 7.39 5.03
N VAL A 90 -9.03 6.36 4.51
CA VAL A 90 -7.91 6.49 3.58
C VAL A 90 -8.36 6.54 2.12
N LEU A 91 -9.28 5.67 1.71
CA LEU A 91 -9.68 5.56 0.30
C LEU A 91 -10.25 6.85 -0.31
N PRO A 92 -11.01 7.69 0.39
CA PRO A 92 -11.44 8.96 -0.20
C PRO A 92 -10.28 9.86 -0.60
N GLU A 93 -9.21 9.88 0.18
CA GLU A 93 -8.00 10.62 -0.15
C GLU A 93 -7.30 10.03 -1.37
N VAL A 94 -7.22 8.70 -1.43
CA VAL A 94 -6.66 7.98 -2.57
C VAL A 94 -7.42 8.33 -3.84
N ALA A 95 -8.74 8.31 -3.80
CA ALA A 95 -9.58 8.61 -4.96
C ALA A 95 -9.33 10.03 -5.49
N LYS A 96 -9.09 10.99 -4.60
CA LYS A 96 -8.79 12.37 -4.99
C LYS A 96 -7.42 12.52 -5.64
N LEU A 97 -6.44 11.74 -5.19
CA LEU A 97 -5.04 11.87 -5.61
C LEU A 97 -4.68 11.03 -6.83
N LEU A 98 -5.45 10.00 -7.14
CA LEU A 98 -5.16 9.13 -8.28
C LEU A 98 -5.39 9.86 -9.59
N LYS A 99 -4.34 9.92 -10.42
CA LYS A 99 -4.38 10.49 -11.76
C LYS A 99 -4.36 9.42 -12.85
N THR A 100 -4.10 8.18 -12.46
CA THR A 100 -4.12 7.01 -13.34
C THR A 100 -5.17 6.03 -12.82
N LYS A 101 -5.47 4.99 -13.60
CA LYS A 101 -6.40 3.93 -13.18
C LYS A 101 -5.62 2.64 -12.94
N PRO A 102 -5.01 2.48 -11.76
CA PRO A 102 -4.27 1.26 -11.47
C PRO A 102 -5.21 0.09 -11.26
N LEU A 103 -4.68 -1.12 -11.50
CA LEU A 103 -5.34 -2.32 -11.03
C LEU A 103 -5.26 -2.35 -9.50
N MET A 104 -6.35 -2.71 -8.85
CA MET A 104 -6.40 -2.74 -7.39
C MET A 104 -6.61 -4.15 -6.86
N VAL A 105 -5.80 -4.52 -5.88
CA VAL A 105 -5.91 -5.79 -5.16
C VAL A 105 -6.07 -5.48 -3.68
N SER A 106 -7.00 -6.15 -3.02
CA SER A 106 -7.21 -5.99 -1.59
C SER A 106 -6.74 -7.21 -0.82
N LEU A 107 -5.87 -6.97 0.17
CA LEU A 107 -5.51 -7.96 1.19
C LEU A 107 -6.34 -7.77 2.45
N THR A 108 -7.09 -6.68 2.53
CA THR A 108 -7.91 -6.35 3.69
C THR A 108 -9.23 -7.13 3.62
N LYS A 109 -9.63 -7.71 4.75
CA LYS A 109 -10.85 -8.51 4.87
C LYS A 109 -11.83 -7.87 5.86
N GLY A 110 -13.09 -8.25 5.77
CA GLY A 110 -14.11 -7.90 6.73
C GLY A 110 -15.19 -6.96 6.19
N PHE A 111 -15.86 -6.30 7.11
CA PHE A 111 -16.94 -5.38 6.82
C PHE A 111 -16.60 -4.00 7.39
N ASP A 112 -17.12 -2.96 6.76
CA ASP A 112 -17.08 -1.63 7.34
C ASP A 112 -18.12 -1.55 8.45
N GLU A 113 -17.68 -1.28 9.67
CA GLU A 113 -18.55 -1.23 10.85
C GLU A 113 -19.56 -0.09 10.79
N LYS A 114 -19.21 1.00 10.11
CA LYS A 114 -20.09 2.19 10.02
C LYS A 114 -21.24 1.99 9.06
N THR A 115 -21.00 1.35 7.93
CA THR A 115 -22.01 1.18 6.88
C THR A 115 -22.59 -0.22 6.82
N GLY A 116 -21.93 -1.21 7.44
CA GLY A 116 -22.31 -2.61 7.37
C GLY A 116 -22.03 -3.25 6.03
N LEU A 117 -21.37 -2.55 5.12
CA LEU A 117 -21.03 -3.07 3.79
C LEU A 117 -19.78 -3.94 3.83
N GLY A 118 -19.73 -4.95 2.97
CA GLY A 118 -18.51 -5.68 2.71
C GLY A 118 -17.47 -4.74 2.09
N LEU A 119 -16.17 -5.00 2.35
CA LEU A 119 -15.12 -4.11 1.88
C LEU A 119 -15.07 -3.95 0.37
N SER A 120 -15.40 -4.99 -0.40
CA SER A 120 -15.47 -4.90 -1.87
C SER A 120 -16.49 -3.86 -2.33
N SER A 121 -17.67 -3.85 -1.70
CA SER A 121 -18.73 -2.89 -2.00
C SER A 121 -18.33 -1.47 -1.58
N LEU A 122 -17.70 -1.35 -0.42
CA LEU A 122 -17.21 -0.06 0.07
C LEU A 122 -16.14 0.53 -0.86
N ILE A 123 -15.22 -0.30 -1.31
CA ILE A 123 -14.17 0.11 -2.24
C ILE A 123 -14.78 0.64 -3.54
N ARG A 124 -15.74 -0.08 -4.11
CA ARG A 124 -16.43 0.34 -5.34
C ARG A 124 -17.17 1.65 -5.15
N GLU A 125 -17.82 1.82 -4.01
CA GLU A 125 -18.58 3.03 -3.71
C GLU A 125 -17.66 4.25 -3.61
N ILE A 126 -16.53 4.11 -2.92
CA ILE A 126 -15.59 5.22 -2.69
C ILE A 126 -14.77 5.51 -3.94
N MET A 127 -14.20 4.48 -4.56
CA MET A 127 -13.27 4.65 -5.67
C MET A 127 -13.96 4.88 -7.01
N GLY A 128 -15.14 4.28 -7.19
CA GLY A 128 -15.90 4.47 -8.43
C GLY A 128 -15.07 4.20 -9.67
N ASP A 129 -14.97 5.20 -10.54
CA ASP A 129 -14.24 5.12 -11.81
C ASP A 129 -12.73 5.32 -11.68
N SER A 130 -12.21 5.49 -10.45
CA SER A 130 -10.78 5.70 -10.21
C SER A 130 -9.95 4.43 -10.36
N ILE A 131 -10.60 3.29 -10.42
CA ILE A 131 -9.94 1.98 -10.57
C ILE A 131 -10.58 1.17 -11.67
#